data_4edf56a200e36586d078886f6b4ad30b
#
_entry.id   4edf56a200e36586d078886f6b4ad30b
#
_cell.length_a   1.000
_cell.length_b   1.000
_cell.length_c   1.000
_cell.angle_alpha   90.00
_cell.angle_beta   90.00
_cell.angle_gamma   90.00
#
_symmetry.space_group_name_H-M   'P 1'
#
loop_
_entity.id
_entity.type
_entity.pdbx_description
1 polymer ?
#
loop_
_entity_poly.entity_id
_entity_poly.type
_entity_poly.pdbx_seq_one_letter_code
_entity_poly.pdbx_strand_id
1 'polypeptide(L)'
;HIQLRNIIANISLKALQNDSVNAAVKRLSIEEENSGFELKKLSLKIVANNQKMSIENFAIDLPNTSLAMDTIRMEYDSLGAFRNFTNDVRFSLRIFPSDITLCDLTPFVPAFFPFKENLQVALEANGTINQLNCPHLSITGNQHFHLRGDVSLQDLSHPQDAFVFGNLSSLYADPEGIA
;
A
#
# COMPACT_ATOMS: atom_id res chain seq x y z
N HIS A 1 24.67 -2.70 -2.43
CA HIS A 1 24.82 -1.50 -1.58
C HIS A 1 23.69 -0.55 -1.91
N ILE A 2 22.97 -0.09 -0.89
CA ILE A 2 21.95 0.97 -1.01
C ILE A 2 22.68 2.30 -0.83
N GLN A 3 22.53 3.22 -1.77
CA GLN A 3 23.08 4.57 -1.68
C GLN A 3 21.93 5.59 -1.65
N LEU A 4 21.69 6.17 -0.47
CA LEU A 4 20.65 7.17 -0.28
C LEU A 4 21.21 8.57 -0.45
N ARG A 5 20.51 9.40 -1.23
CA ARG A 5 20.76 10.84 -1.39
C ARG A 5 19.53 11.64 -0.97
N ASN A 6 19.74 12.91 -0.72
CA ASN A 6 18.68 13.90 -0.50
C ASN A 6 17.64 13.47 0.55
N ILE A 7 18.12 12.92 1.68
CA ILE A 7 17.22 12.53 2.76
C ILE A 7 16.74 13.80 3.49
N ILE A 8 15.43 14.04 3.45
CA ILE A 8 14.78 15.05 4.28
C ILE A 8 13.82 14.33 5.19
N ALA A 9 14.00 14.43 6.51
CA ALA A 9 13.15 13.78 7.48
C ALA A 9 12.70 14.77 8.56
N ASN A 10 11.38 14.81 8.79
CA ASN A 10 10.79 15.52 9.91
C ASN A 10 9.95 14.49 10.70
N ILE A 11 10.55 13.96 11.75
CA ILE A 11 9.98 12.88 12.56
C ILE A 11 9.83 13.40 13.98
N SER A 12 8.70 13.13 14.61
CA SER A 12 8.45 13.43 16.01
C SER A 12 7.99 12.19 16.77
N LEU A 13 8.61 11.93 17.91
CA LEU A 13 8.14 10.95 18.87
C LEU A 13 7.44 11.70 20.00
N LYS A 14 6.13 11.49 20.17
CA LYS A 14 5.32 12.26 21.13
C LYS A 14 5.20 11.62 22.49
N ALA A 15 5.17 10.30 22.56
CA ALA A 15 5.07 9.58 23.81
C ALA A 15 5.61 8.15 23.70
N LEU A 16 6.30 7.74 24.76
CA LEU A 16 6.58 6.36 25.12
C LEU A 16 6.01 6.19 26.51
N GLN A 17 4.77 5.76 26.65
CA GLN A 17 4.12 5.53 27.93
C GLN A 17 3.49 4.15 27.97
N ASN A 18 3.78 3.39 29.02
CA ASN A 18 3.09 2.14 29.37
C ASN A 18 2.75 1.27 28.15
N ASP A 19 3.77 0.76 27.46
CA ASP A 19 3.65 -0.13 26.29
C ASP A 19 2.99 0.50 25.04
N SER A 20 2.91 1.82 24.97
CA SER A 20 2.39 2.51 23.79
C SER A 20 3.41 3.45 23.14
N VAL A 21 3.39 3.51 21.82
CA VAL A 21 4.22 4.38 21.00
C VAL A 21 3.31 5.34 20.23
N ASN A 22 3.64 6.63 20.29
CA ASN A 22 2.99 7.64 19.45
C ASN A 22 4.09 8.42 18.70
N ALA A 23 4.14 8.21 17.39
CA ALA A 23 5.13 8.84 16.52
C ALA A 23 4.45 9.46 15.29
N ALA A 24 5.06 10.49 14.75
CA ALA A 24 4.59 11.08 13.50
C ALA A 24 5.77 11.38 12.57
N VAL A 25 5.60 11.02 11.31
CA VAL A 25 6.43 11.45 10.19
C VAL A 25 5.65 12.54 9.48
N LYS A 26 6.07 13.78 9.62
CA LYS A 26 5.45 14.92 8.94
C LYS A 26 5.88 15.01 7.49
N ARG A 27 7.12 14.67 7.23
CA ARG A 27 7.70 14.61 5.90
C ARG A 27 8.91 13.70 5.92
N LEU A 28 8.95 12.77 5.00
CA LEU A 28 10.14 12.01 4.63
C LEU A 28 10.25 12.05 3.11
N SER A 29 11.41 12.40 2.59
CA SER A 29 11.76 12.23 1.18
C SER A 29 13.13 11.59 1.07
N ILE A 30 13.30 10.72 0.06
CA ILE A 30 14.50 9.92 -0.14
C ILE A 30 14.70 9.70 -1.63
N GLU A 31 15.94 9.79 -2.09
CA GLU A 31 16.36 9.33 -3.39
C GLU A 31 17.37 8.20 -3.23
N GLU A 32 17.17 7.11 -3.94
CA GLU A 32 18.11 5.97 -3.97
C GLU A 32 18.79 5.92 -5.34
N GLU A 33 20.12 6.03 -5.33
CA GLU A 33 20.92 6.28 -6.53
C GLU A 33 21.01 5.08 -7.46
N ASN A 34 21.09 3.85 -6.91
CA ASN A 34 21.36 2.65 -7.73
C ASN A 34 20.08 2.12 -8.40
N SER A 35 18.94 2.18 -7.72
CA SER A 35 17.65 1.71 -8.26
C SER A 35 16.87 2.80 -8.98
N GLY A 36 17.24 4.06 -8.77
CA GLY A 36 16.48 5.21 -9.24
C GLY A 36 15.16 5.43 -8.48
N PHE A 37 14.99 4.79 -7.32
CA PHE A 37 13.81 4.98 -6.50
C PHE A 37 13.77 6.38 -5.90
N GLU A 38 12.68 7.08 -6.11
CA GLU A 38 12.43 8.41 -5.56
C GLU A 38 11.15 8.41 -4.71
N LEU A 39 11.29 8.71 -3.44
CA LEU A 39 10.19 9.04 -2.54
C LEU A 39 10.12 10.56 -2.39
N LYS A 40 9.18 11.21 -3.06
CA LYS A 40 9.01 12.67 -3.00
C LYS A 40 8.48 13.12 -1.65
N LYS A 41 7.55 12.34 -1.08
CA LYS A 41 6.95 12.63 0.21
C LYS A 41 6.35 11.38 0.82
N LEU A 42 6.56 11.22 2.11
CA LEU A 42 5.78 10.32 2.96
C LEU A 42 5.37 11.10 4.22
N SER A 43 4.10 11.00 4.57
CA SER A 43 3.58 11.50 5.84
C SER A 43 2.65 10.47 6.47
N LEU A 44 2.74 10.32 7.79
CA LEU A 44 1.89 9.42 8.57
C LEU A 44 2.01 9.72 10.05
N LYS A 45 1.04 9.23 10.83
CA LYS A 45 1.09 9.20 12.28
C LYS A 45 0.85 7.77 12.74
N ILE A 46 1.69 7.27 13.64
CA ILE A 46 1.58 5.92 14.21
C ILE A 46 1.17 6.03 15.66
N VAL A 47 0.16 5.25 16.03
CA VAL A 47 -0.19 4.98 17.42
C VAL A 47 -0.24 3.47 17.59
N ALA A 48 0.60 2.93 18.45
CA ALA A 48 0.75 1.47 18.60
C ALA A 48 0.83 1.08 20.08
N ASN A 49 0.39 -0.13 20.37
CA ASN A 49 0.58 -0.82 21.64
C ASN A 49 0.91 -2.30 21.39
N ASN A 50 0.84 -3.15 22.40
CA ASN A 50 1.22 -4.57 22.30
C ASN A 50 0.26 -5.42 21.42
N GLN A 51 -0.93 -4.91 21.06
CA GLN A 51 -1.96 -5.68 20.34
C GLN A 51 -2.54 -4.94 19.14
N LYS A 52 -2.36 -3.62 19.06
CA LYS A 52 -2.96 -2.78 18.03
C LYS A 52 -2.00 -1.71 17.55
N MET A 53 -2.07 -1.43 16.27
CA MET A 53 -1.40 -0.29 15.65
C MET A 53 -2.40 0.43 14.74
N SER A 54 -2.42 1.73 14.79
CA SER A 54 -3.06 2.57 13.80
C SER A 54 -2.05 3.47 13.11
N ILE A 55 -2.13 3.53 11.79
CA ILE A 55 -1.39 4.50 10.97
C ILE A 55 -2.43 5.45 10.41
N GLU A 56 -2.37 6.69 10.83
CA GLU A 56 -3.32 7.75 10.50
C GLU A 56 -2.70 8.74 9.52
N ASN A 57 -3.53 9.35 8.67
CA ASN A 57 -3.11 10.38 7.72
C ASN A 57 -1.96 9.92 6.83
N PHE A 58 -2.02 8.66 6.38
CA PHE A 58 -1.00 8.12 5.48
C PHE A 58 -1.14 8.78 4.12
N ALA A 59 -0.05 9.36 3.64
CA ALA A 59 0.06 9.85 2.27
C ALA A 59 1.48 9.62 1.76
N ILE A 60 1.58 9.10 0.54
CA ILE A 60 2.84 8.85 -0.15
C ILE A 60 2.78 9.43 -1.57
N ASP A 61 3.81 10.16 -1.94
CA ASP A 61 4.00 10.70 -3.28
C ASP A 61 5.31 10.14 -3.85
N LEU A 62 5.21 9.42 -4.97
CA LEU A 62 6.30 8.96 -5.83
C LEU A 62 6.30 9.81 -7.12
N PRO A 63 7.20 9.59 -8.10
CA PRO A 63 7.24 10.39 -9.31
C PRO A 63 5.91 10.52 -10.07
N ASN A 64 5.15 9.42 -10.19
CA ASN A 64 3.89 9.37 -10.94
C ASN A 64 2.73 8.81 -10.10
N THR A 65 2.96 8.52 -8.81
CA THR A 65 1.99 7.94 -7.89
C THR A 65 1.69 8.90 -6.76
N SER A 66 0.42 9.13 -6.47
CA SER A 66 -0.03 9.85 -5.27
C SER A 66 -1.13 9.03 -4.59
N LEU A 67 -0.80 8.47 -3.44
CA LEU A 67 -1.66 7.56 -2.69
C LEU A 67 -1.97 8.14 -1.31
N ALA A 68 -3.25 8.18 -0.96
CA ALA A 68 -3.71 8.58 0.36
C ALA A 68 -4.65 7.53 0.95
N MET A 69 -4.48 7.29 2.26
CA MET A 69 -5.32 6.39 3.03
C MET A 69 -5.82 7.12 4.28
N ASP A 70 -7.02 6.77 4.74
CA ASP A 70 -7.57 7.31 5.98
C ASP A 70 -6.77 6.78 7.18
N THR A 71 -7.09 5.58 7.60
CA THR A 71 -6.45 4.92 8.73
C THR A 71 -6.21 3.46 8.38
N ILE A 72 -4.97 3.03 8.50
CA ILE A 72 -4.61 1.62 8.47
C ILE A 72 -4.67 1.13 9.92
N ARG A 73 -5.57 0.19 10.22
CA ARG A 73 -5.65 -0.46 11.53
C ARG A 73 -5.04 -1.84 11.44
N MET A 74 -4.21 -2.17 12.39
CA MET A 74 -3.61 -3.49 12.52
C MET A 74 -3.93 -4.06 13.90
N GLU A 75 -4.27 -5.34 13.94
CA GLU A 75 -4.53 -6.12 15.14
C GLU A 75 -3.64 -7.36 15.12
N TYR A 76 -3.03 -7.67 16.25
CA TYR A 76 -2.11 -8.77 16.41
C TYR A 76 -2.07 -9.22 17.89
N ASP A 77 -1.77 -10.48 18.14
CA ASP A 77 -1.75 -11.03 19.49
C ASP A 77 -0.58 -10.50 20.34
N SER A 78 0.53 -10.23 19.69
CA SER A 78 1.73 -9.66 20.29
C SER A 78 2.64 -9.05 19.23
N LEU A 79 3.65 -8.28 19.63
CA LEU A 79 4.68 -7.78 18.72
C LEU A 79 5.44 -8.91 17.99
N GLY A 80 5.43 -10.13 18.53
CA GLY A 80 6.00 -11.31 17.88
C GLY A 80 5.30 -11.68 16.55
N ALA A 81 4.03 -11.33 16.40
CA ALA A 81 3.25 -11.57 15.17
C ALA A 81 3.87 -10.92 13.92
N PHE A 82 4.63 -9.83 14.09
CA PHE A 82 5.33 -9.19 12.97
C PHE A 82 6.43 -10.05 12.32
N ARG A 83 6.85 -11.14 12.97
CA ARG A 83 7.77 -12.13 12.36
C ARG A 83 7.08 -12.97 11.28
N ASN A 84 5.77 -13.14 11.39
CA ASN A 84 4.93 -13.83 10.42
C ASN A 84 3.80 -12.90 9.97
N PHE A 85 4.16 -11.69 9.55
CA PHE A 85 3.25 -10.59 9.25
C PHE A 85 2.11 -10.98 8.30
N THR A 86 2.42 -11.81 7.32
CA THR A 86 1.48 -12.22 6.27
C THR A 86 0.30 -13.06 6.77
N ASN A 87 0.45 -13.71 7.95
CA ASN A 87 -0.59 -14.57 8.52
C ASN A 87 -1.13 -14.06 9.86
N ASP A 88 -0.28 -13.45 10.68
CA ASP A 88 -0.60 -13.19 12.09
C ASP A 88 -1.00 -11.74 12.37
N VAL A 89 -0.80 -10.83 11.39
CA VAL A 89 -1.23 -9.45 11.50
C VAL A 89 -2.47 -9.23 10.64
N ARG A 90 -3.59 -8.95 11.28
CA ARG A 90 -4.82 -8.53 10.61
C ARG A 90 -4.81 -7.03 10.42
N PHE A 91 -5.20 -6.58 9.24
CA PHE A 91 -5.33 -5.17 8.96
C PHE A 91 -6.65 -4.82 8.31
N SER A 92 -7.06 -3.59 8.47
CA SER A 92 -8.12 -2.96 7.72
C SER A 92 -7.65 -1.59 7.25
N LEU A 93 -7.90 -1.27 6.00
CA LEU A 93 -7.57 0.00 5.40
C LEU A 93 -8.59 0.41 4.35
N ARG A 94 -8.60 1.71 4.05
CA ARG A 94 -9.33 2.28 2.93
C ARG A 94 -8.41 3.20 2.15
N ILE A 95 -8.26 2.91 0.86
CA ILE A 95 -7.59 3.76 -0.10
C ILE A 95 -8.65 4.67 -0.72
N PHE A 96 -8.48 5.98 -0.55
CA PHE A 96 -9.27 6.96 -1.29
C PHE A 96 -8.89 6.91 -2.77
N PRO A 97 -9.75 7.40 -3.68
CA PRO A 97 -9.37 7.51 -5.09
C PRO A 97 -7.99 8.15 -5.25
N SER A 98 -7.02 7.35 -5.68
CA SER A 98 -5.61 7.67 -5.69
C SER A 98 -5.02 7.31 -7.04
N ASP A 99 -4.09 8.12 -7.52
CA ASP A 99 -3.39 7.89 -8.78
C ASP A 99 -2.16 7.01 -8.52
N ILE A 100 -2.10 5.87 -9.18
CA ILE A 100 -1.02 4.89 -9.04
C ILE A 100 -0.46 4.57 -10.42
N THR A 101 0.85 4.67 -10.56
CA THR A 101 1.57 4.22 -11.74
C THR A 101 2.51 3.08 -11.36
N LEU A 102 2.26 1.89 -11.89
CA LEU A 102 2.99 0.68 -11.48
C LEU A 102 4.50 0.77 -11.74
N CYS A 103 4.93 1.51 -12.76
CA CYS A 103 6.36 1.68 -13.04
C CYS A 103 7.14 2.37 -11.89
N ASP A 104 6.49 3.13 -11.02
CA ASP A 104 7.13 3.69 -9.82
C ASP A 104 7.58 2.61 -8.83
N LEU A 105 7.00 1.41 -8.92
CA LEU A 105 7.33 0.27 -8.08
C LEU A 105 8.37 -0.66 -8.71
N THR A 106 8.89 -0.34 -9.89
CA THR A 106 9.92 -1.12 -10.60
C THR A 106 11.14 -1.48 -9.75
N PRO A 107 11.66 -0.60 -8.88
CA PRO A 107 12.79 -0.93 -8.01
C PRO A 107 12.53 -2.14 -7.09
N PHE A 108 11.26 -2.42 -6.77
CA PHE A 108 10.84 -3.54 -5.93
C PHE A 108 10.33 -4.72 -6.76
N VAL A 109 9.67 -4.42 -7.88
CA VAL A 109 9.06 -5.41 -8.77
C VAL A 109 9.44 -5.07 -10.22
N PRO A 110 10.56 -5.60 -10.73
CA PRO A 110 11.07 -5.26 -12.08
C PRO A 110 10.06 -5.51 -13.21
N ALA A 111 9.13 -6.44 -13.02
CA ALA A 111 8.07 -6.73 -13.99
C ALA A 111 7.12 -5.55 -14.22
N PHE A 112 7.09 -4.55 -13.34
CA PHE A 112 6.24 -3.36 -13.49
C PHE A 112 6.83 -2.27 -14.40
N PHE A 113 8.05 -2.43 -14.86
CA PHE A 113 8.71 -1.45 -15.74
C PHE A 113 7.90 -1.04 -16.98
N PRO A 114 7.23 -1.94 -17.73
CA PRO A 114 6.46 -1.56 -18.90
C PRO A 114 5.14 -0.85 -18.57
N PHE A 115 4.62 -0.97 -17.36
CA PHE A 115 3.30 -0.44 -16.99
C PHE A 115 3.40 1.02 -16.57
N LYS A 116 3.37 1.93 -17.55
CA LYS A 116 3.48 3.39 -17.36
C LYS A 116 2.13 4.09 -17.24
N GLU A 117 1.04 3.35 -17.45
CA GLU A 117 -0.30 3.89 -17.36
C GLU A 117 -0.61 4.32 -15.92
N ASN A 118 -1.27 5.46 -15.83
CA ASN A 118 -1.80 5.93 -14.54
C ASN A 118 -3.13 5.24 -14.29
N LEU A 119 -3.24 4.57 -13.15
CA LEU A 119 -4.43 3.91 -12.69
C LEU A 119 -5.02 4.70 -11.51
N GLN A 120 -6.28 5.05 -11.59
CA GLN A 120 -7.03 5.52 -10.43
C GLN A 120 -7.55 4.32 -9.66
N VAL A 121 -7.10 4.16 -8.42
CA VAL A 121 -7.43 3.02 -7.57
C VAL A 121 -8.14 3.51 -6.32
N ALA A 122 -9.25 2.88 -5.99
CA ALA A 122 -9.95 3.02 -4.72
C ALA A 122 -10.35 1.63 -4.22
N LEU A 123 -10.10 1.34 -2.96
CA LEU A 123 -10.49 0.05 -2.37
C LEU A 123 -10.63 0.13 -0.86
N GLU A 124 -11.39 -0.80 -0.32
CA GLU A 124 -11.31 -1.21 1.07
C GLU A 124 -10.64 -2.58 1.14
N ALA A 125 -9.80 -2.80 2.14
CA ALA A 125 -9.15 -4.09 2.34
C ALA A 125 -9.19 -4.47 3.82
N ASN A 126 -9.45 -5.73 4.11
CA ASN A 126 -9.45 -6.29 5.45
C ASN A 126 -9.01 -7.75 5.46
N GLY A 127 -8.37 -8.17 6.54
CA GLY A 127 -7.84 -9.51 6.71
C GLY A 127 -6.35 -9.54 6.97
N THR A 128 -5.71 -10.65 6.67
CA THR A 128 -4.25 -10.79 6.62
C THR A 128 -3.78 -10.73 5.15
N ILE A 129 -2.47 -10.64 4.90
CA ILE A 129 -1.95 -10.68 3.51
C ILE A 129 -2.38 -11.99 2.82
N ASN A 130 -2.36 -13.11 3.52
CA ASN A 130 -2.71 -14.42 2.95
C ASN A 130 -4.21 -14.74 2.98
N GLN A 131 -5.04 -13.87 3.54
CA GLN A 131 -6.50 -13.97 3.53
C GLN A 131 -7.08 -12.56 3.44
N LEU A 132 -6.91 -11.93 2.28
CA LEU A 132 -7.29 -10.55 2.06
C LEU A 132 -8.65 -10.47 1.39
N ASN A 133 -9.53 -9.67 1.95
CA ASN A 133 -10.82 -9.36 1.37
C ASN A 133 -10.87 -7.88 0.99
N CYS A 134 -11.20 -7.59 -0.26
CA CYS A 134 -11.29 -6.25 -0.83
C CYS A 134 -12.72 -5.99 -1.32
N PRO A 135 -13.65 -5.63 -0.42
CA PRO A 135 -14.94 -5.11 -0.85
C PRO A 135 -14.74 -3.75 -1.52
N HIS A 136 -15.55 -3.44 -2.52
CA HIS A 136 -15.55 -2.15 -3.20
C HIS A 136 -14.25 -1.78 -3.89
N LEU A 137 -13.56 -2.78 -4.51
CA LEU A 137 -12.44 -2.50 -5.41
C LEU A 137 -12.91 -1.72 -6.64
N SER A 138 -12.24 -0.63 -6.94
CA SER A 138 -12.40 0.15 -8.17
C SER A 138 -11.04 0.49 -8.75
N ILE A 139 -10.78 0.06 -9.97
CA ILE A 139 -9.58 0.40 -10.73
C ILE A 139 -10.05 0.98 -12.05
N THR A 140 -9.57 2.16 -12.39
CA THR A 140 -9.85 2.82 -13.67
C THR A 140 -8.54 3.27 -14.28
N GLY A 141 -8.25 2.82 -15.49
CA GLY A 141 -7.09 3.23 -16.27
C GLY A 141 -7.55 3.95 -17.53
N ASN A 142 -7.25 5.22 -17.64
CA ASN A 142 -7.64 6.07 -18.75
C ASN A 142 -9.11 5.86 -19.17
N GLN A 143 -9.39 5.83 -20.48
CA GLN A 143 -10.73 5.52 -21.04
C GLN A 143 -10.84 4.04 -21.46
N HIS A 144 -9.75 3.27 -21.33
CA HIS A 144 -9.57 1.97 -21.95
C HIS A 144 -9.69 0.79 -20.97
N PHE A 145 -9.66 1.07 -19.67
CA PHE A 145 -9.76 0.03 -18.64
C PHE A 145 -10.60 0.48 -17.45
N HIS A 146 -11.51 -0.39 -17.02
CA HIS A 146 -12.33 -0.17 -15.86
C HIS A 146 -12.72 -1.51 -15.23
N LEU A 147 -12.45 -1.64 -13.94
CA LEU A 147 -12.82 -2.80 -13.14
C LEU A 147 -13.44 -2.34 -11.83
N ARG A 148 -14.61 -2.92 -11.49
CA ARG A 148 -15.25 -2.77 -10.18
C ARG A 148 -15.76 -4.11 -9.68
N GLY A 149 -15.66 -4.32 -8.38
CA GLY A 149 -16.17 -5.55 -7.79
C GLY A 149 -15.67 -5.75 -6.37
N ASP A 150 -16.03 -6.91 -5.84
CA ASP A 150 -15.57 -7.42 -4.56
C ASP A 150 -14.59 -8.56 -4.84
N VAL A 151 -13.38 -8.48 -4.30
CA VAL A 151 -12.32 -9.44 -4.57
C VAL A 151 -11.76 -9.98 -3.27
N SER A 152 -11.58 -11.30 -3.21
CA SER A 152 -10.88 -11.99 -2.14
C SER A 152 -9.61 -12.63 -2.69
N LEU A 153 -8.51 -12.42 -2.01
CA LEU A 153 -7.18 -12.88 -2.37
C LEU A 153 -6.67 -13.83 -1.30
N GLN A 154 -6.11 -14.96 -1.71
CA GLN A 154 -5.53 -15.95 -0.81
C GLN A 154 -4.10 -16.26 -1.23
N ASP A 155 -3.25 -16.52 -0.22
CA ASP A 155 -1.85 -16.96 -0.38
C ASP A 155 -0.96 -16.01 -1.20
N LEU A 156 -1.15 -14.69 -1.05
CA LEU A 156 -0.36 -13.68 -1.78
C LEU A 156 1.15 -13.75 -1.48
N SER A 157 1.55 -14.33 -0.35
CA SER A 157 2.97 -14.59 -0.04
C SER A 157 3.59 -15.66 -0.93
N HIS A 158 2.78 -16.48 -1.59
CA HIS A 158 3.19 -17.51 -2.55
C HIS A 158 2.47 -17.28 -3.88
N PRO A 159 2.91 -16.37 -4.73
CA PRO A 159 2.19 -15.95 -5.94
C PRO A 159 1.84 -17.08 -6.90
N GLN A 160 2.59 -18.21 -6.84
CA GLN A 160 2.35 -19.39 -7.66
C GLN A 160 1.12 -20.19 -7.22
N ASP A 161 0.77 -20.07 -5.94
CA ASP A 161 -0.35 -20.74 -5.29
C ASP A 161 -1.49 -19.76 -4.94
N ALA A 162 -1.34 -18.49 -5.33
CA ALA A 162 -2.31 -17.46 -5.01
C ALA A 162 -3.63 -17.68 -5.74
N PHE A 163 -4.72 -17.54 -5.02
CA PHE A 163 -6.06 -17.60 -5.57
C PHE A 163 -6.75 -16.25 -5.50
N VAL A 164 -7.46 -15.93 -6.58
CA VAL A 164 -8.29 -14.73 -6.69
C VAL A 164 -9.72 -15.15 -6.91
N PHE A 165 -10.59 -14.77 -6.00
CA PHE A 165 -12.03 -14.94 -6.12
C PHE A 165 -12.69 -13.58 -6.17
N GLY A 166 -13.72 -13.41 -6.99
CA GLY A 166 -14.38 -12.12 -7.02
C GLY A 166 -15.69 -12.12 -7.77
N ASN A 167 -16.54 -11.20 -7.39
CA ASN A 167 -17.74 -10.83 -8.10
C ASN A 167 -17.51 -9.46 -8.74
N LEU A 168 -17.29 -9.47 -10.05
CA LEU A 168 -17.11 -8.23 -10.79
C LEU A 168 -18.48 -7.64 -11.12
N SER A 169 -18.74 -6.45 -10.63
CA SER A 169 -19.96 -5.69 -10.97
C SER A 169 -19.83 -4.97 -12.30
N SER A 170 -18.60 -4.66 -12.71
CA SER A 170 -18.28 -4.03 -13.99
C SER A 170 -16.85 -4.39 -14.39
N LEU A 171 -16.68 -4.77 -15.64
CA LEU A 171 -15.37 -4.93 -16.28
C LEU A 171 -15.48 -4.42 -17.71
N TYR A 172 -14.62 -3.49 -18.06
CA TYR A 172 -14.42 -3.01 -19.40
C TYR A 172 -12.92 -2.95 -19.69
N ALA A 173 -12.53 -3.47 -20.81
CA ALA A 173 -11.19 -3.33 -21.34
C ALA A 173 -11.27 -3.38 -22.87
N ASP A 174 -10.63 -2.46 -23.54
CA ASP A 174 -10.43 -2.52 -24.99
C ASP A 174 -9.00 -2.93 -25.34
N PRO A 175 -8.66 -3.17 -26.63
CA PRO A 175 -7.33 -3.58 -27.04
C PRO A 175 -6.21 -2.61 -26.65
N GLU A 176 -6.50 -1.32 -26.51
CA GLU A 176 -5.53 -0.30 -26.10
C GLU A 176 -5.29 -0.31 -24.58
N GLY A 177 -6.25 -0.79 -23.80
CA GLY A 177 -6.15 -0.94 -22.34
C GLY A 177 -5.53 -2.25 -21.87
N ILE A 178 -5.22 -3.17 -22.78
CA ILE A 178 -4.65 -4.49 -22.48
C ILE A 178 -3.20 -4.60 -23.01
N ALA A 179 -2.75 -3.69 -23.85
CA ALA A 179 -1.46 -3.73 -24.56
C ALA A 179 -0.25 -3.30 -23.68
#